data_42abb9b068b8822ec59d5a1769a8614d
#
_entry.id   42abb9b068b8822ec59d5a1769a8614d
#
_cell.length_a   1.000
_cell.length_b   1.000
_cell.length_c   1.000
_cell.angle_alpha   90.00
_cell.angle_beta   90.00
_cell.angle_gamma   90.00
#
_symmetry.space_group_name_H-M   'P 1'
#
loop_
_entity.id
_entity.type
_entity.pdbx_description
1 polymer ?
#
loop_
_entity_poly.entity_id
_entity_poly.type
_entity_poly.pdbx_seq_one_letter_code
_entity_poly.pdbx_strand_id
1 'polypeptide(L)'
;MASRSNQKRAKKSADPPLRILCFGNSLTCGYPVGDPYAGRLIEKIEEAFPGRKVEAEVEGVPGDLVTTGDFIPRMHDSWRLADHPYDWTIVLGGTNDLGWGRSAESIIEGLKKAWDIPLAKGSKVLALTIMETKGRFRDITERRNEVNEAIKNYEKENFYHFDLFKEIPYHSMPPEDRAKYWDPDGVHLQTAGYDLMGEKIGDALVRILRLAEAQDTGISSVVLDPKQRRQIEDLICEEEMGDPRLLSQGYIVVRKKDLD
;
A
#
# COMPACT_ATOMS: atom_id res chain seq x y z
N MET A 1 -42.32 33.86 34.62
CA MET A 1 -41.01 34.15 34.02
C MET A 1 -40.23 32.86 33.93
N ALA A 2 -40.18 32.25 32.75
CA ALA A 2 -39.49 31.00 32.51
C ALA A 2 -38.13 31.30 31.89
N SER A 3 -37.05 30.96 32.63
CA SER A 3 -35.67 31.11 32.19
C SER A 3 -35.35 30.02 31.16
N ARG A 4 -35.12 30.42 29.93
CA ARG A 4 -34.60 29.54 28.85
C ARG A 4 -33.09 29.37 29.06
N SER A 5 -32.66 28.22 29.58
CA SER A 5 -31.26 27.82 29.59
C SER A 5 -30.78 27.53 28.15
N ASN A 6 -29.94 28.41 27.68
CA ASN A 6 -29.27 28.28 26.36
C ASN A 6 -28.08 27.32 26.52
N GLN A 7 -28.30 26.01 26.34
CA GLN A 7 -27.22 25.04 26.27
C GLN A 7 -26.45 25.27 24.97
N LYS A 8 -25.30 25.92 25.07
CA LYS A 8 -24.29 25.97 23.97
C LYS A 8 -23.86 24.53 23.68
N ARG A 9 -24.30 23.98 22.56
CA ARG A 9 -23.72 22.77 21.98
C ARG A 9 -22.22 23.03 21.77
N ALA A 10 -21.38 22.36 22.57
CA ALA A 10 -19.94 22.35 22.32
C ALA A 10 -19.72 21.82 20.91
N LYS A 11 -19.03 22.59 20.06
CA LYS A 11 -18.54 22.10 18.78
C LYS A 11 -17.61 20.92 19.08
N LYS A 12 -17.99 19.71 18.65
CA LYS A 12 -17.11 18.55 18.64
C LYS A 12 -15.85 18.99 17.89
N SER A 13 -14.68 18.93 18.51
CA SER A 13 -13.42 19.15 17.81
C SER A 13 -13.36 18.14 16.65
N ALA A 14 -13.02 18.60 15.45
CA ALA A 14 -12.82 17.69 14.35
C ALA A 14 -11.73 16.70 14.73
N ASP A 15 -11.95 15.42 14.43
CA ASP A 15 -10.92 14.40 14.64
C ASP A 15 -9.64 14.80 13.87
N PRO A 16 -8.44 14.48 14.40
CA PRO A 16 -7.21 14.79 13.70
C PRO A 16 -7.19 14.11 12.32
N PRO A 17 -6.53 14.72 11.33
CA PRO A 17 -6.42 14.13 10.00
C PRO A 17 -5.65 12.79 10.06
N LEU A 18 -6.01 11.86 9.18
CA LEU A 18 -5.20 10.67 8.93
C LEU A 18 -3.93 11.10 8.17
N ARG A 19 -2.76 10.86 8.74
CA ARG A 19 -1.49 11.29 8.19
C ARG A 19 -0.74 10.13 7.56
N ILE A 20 -0.38 10.28 6.28
CA ILE A 20 0.26 9.24 5.47
C ILE A 20 1.58 9.78 4.92
N LEU A 21 2.66 9.03 5.12
CA LEU A 21 3.92 9.24 4.41
C LEU A 21 3.96 8.30 3.20
N CYS A 22 4.00 8.85 1.99
CA CYS A 22 4.27 8.12 0.75
C CYS A 22 5.76 8.20 0.46
N PHE A 23 6.50 7.12 0.72
CA PHE A 23 7.96 7.11 0.68
C PHE A 23 8.51 6.16 -0.39
N GLY A 24 9.49 6.62 -1.16
CA GLY A 24 10.09 5.77 -2.19
C GLY A 24 10.98 6.49 -3.19
N ASN A 25 10.85 6.05 -4.45
CA ASN A 25 11.66 6.50 -5.57
C ASN A 25 10.84 7.33 -6.60
N SER A 26 11.25 7.30 -7.88
CA SER A 26 10.57 8.00 -8.99
C SER A 26 9.08 7.66 -9.11
N LEU A 27 8.69 6.41 -8.86
CA LEU A 27 7.29 5.99 -8.92
C LEU A 27 6.46 6.60 -7.77
N THR A 28 7.09 6.97 -6.67
CA THR A 28 6.40 7.63 -5.56
C THR A 28 6.18 9.11 -5.82
N CYS A 29 7.13 9.81 -6.44
CA CYS A 29 6.97 11.23 -6.76
C CYS A 29 6.20 11.51 -8.06
N GLY A 30 5.73 10.47 -8.77
CA GLY A 30 4.98 10.65 -10.00
C GLY A 30 5.83 11.01 -11.23
N TYR A 31 7.12 10.62 -11.26
CA TYR A 31 7.99 10.88 -12.41
C TYR A 31 7.53 10.08 -13.65
N PRO A 32 7.60 10.58 -14.89
CA PRO A 32 8.12 11.91 -15.29
C PRO A 32 7.06 13.02 -15.27
N VAL A 33 5.80 12.70 -15.04
CA VAL A 33 4.67 13.64 -15.19
C VAL A 33 4.52 14.60 -14.01
N GLY A 34 5.11 14.27 -12.85
CA GLY A 34 5.02 15.10 -11.64
C GLY A 34 3.66 15.01 -10.92
N ASP A 35 2.91 13.92 -11.16
CA ASP A 35 1.58 13.70 -10.61
C ASP A 35 1.59 12.43 -9.74
N PRO A 36 1.90 12.54 -8.44
CA PRO A 36 2.07 11.39 -7.57
C PRO A 36 0.72 10.71 -7.27
N TYR A 37 0.73 9.38 -7.12
CA TYR A 37 -0.44 8.57 -6.76
C TYR A 37 -1.15 9.01 -5.48
N ALA A 38 -0.49 9.79 -4.63
CA ALA A 38 -1.00 10.26 -3.35
C ALA A 38 -2.29 11.08 -3.47
N GLY A 39 -2.45 11.87 -4.54
CA GLY A 39 -3.67 12.65 -4.79
C GLY A 39 -4.90 11.75 -4.86
N ARG A 40 -4.87 10.75 -5.73
CA ARG A 40 -5.99 9.82 -5.89
C ARG A 40 -6.18 8.90 -4.67
N LEU A 41 -5.09 8.54 -3.98
CA LEU A 41 -5.14 7.82 -2.70
C LEU A 41 -5.96 8.58 -1.64
N ILE A 42 -5.70 9.88 -1.47
CA ILE A 42 -6.44 10.74 -0.54
C ILE A 42 -7.92 10.75 -0.88
N GLU A 43 -8.26 11.03 -2.14
CA GLU A 43 -9.65 11.06 -2.61
C GLU A 43 -10.38 9.75 -2.28
N LYS A 44 -9.78 8.60 -2.56
CA LYS A 44 -10.38 7.28 -2.29
C LYS A 44 -10.67 7.04 -0.82
N ILE A 45 -9.78 7.48 0.07
CA ILE A 45 -9.98 7.34 1.51
C ILE A 45 -11.08 8.30 1.99
N GLU A 46 -11.08 9.56 1.54
CA GLU A 46 -12.08 10.54 1.91
C GLU A 46 -13.47 10.18 1.36
N GLU A 47 -13.57 9.63 0.15
CA GLU A 47 -14.80 9.05 -0.41
C GLU A 47 -15.36 7.91 0.46
N ALA A 48 -14.48 7.03 0.98
CA ALA A 48 -14.86 5.88 1.78
C ALA A 48 -15.22 6.22 3.23
N PHE A 49 -14.67 7.33 3.77
CA PHE A 49 -14.86 7.81 5.13
C PHE A 49 -15.28 9.29 5.14
N PRO A 50 -16.54 9.61 4.81
CA PRO A 50 -17.03 10.99 4.73
C PRO A 50 -16.80 11.77 6.02
N GLY A 51 -16.10 12.91 5.91
CA GLY A 51 -15.78 13.78 7.04
C GLY A 51 -14.42 13.50 7.71
N ARG A 52 -13.74 12.41 7.34
CA ARG A 52 -12.36 12.16 7.73
C ARG A 52 -11.45 12.95 6.79
N LYS A 53 -10.54 13.74 7.36
CA LYS A 53 -9.50 14.40 6.58
C LYS A 53 -8.29 13.51 6.44
N VAL A 54 -7.66 13.54 5.25
CA VAL A 54 -6.44 12.80 4.96
C VAL A 54 -5.37 13.78 4.49
N GLU A 55 -4.17 13.65 5.05
CA GLU A 55 -2.99 14.41 4.64
C GLU A 55 -1.91 13.41 4.23
N ALA A 56 -1.34 13.58 3.04
CA ALA A 56 -0.23 12.76 2.58
C ALA A 56 0.98 13.63 2.27
N GLU A 57 2.13 13.20 2.78
CA GLU A 57 3.43 13.74 2.41
C GLU A 57 4.10 12.80 1.41
N VAL A 58 4.69 13.37 0.35
CA VAL A 58 5.30 12.60 -0.73
C VAL A 58 6.80 12.78 -0.73
N GLU A 59 7.50 11.73 -0.34
CA GLU A 59 8.95 11.66 -0.24
C GLU A 59 9.50 10.64 -1.25
N GLY A 60 9.41 11.00 -2.54
CA GLY A 60 9.92 10.20 -3.66
C GLY A 60 11.14 10.83 -4.31
N VAL A 61 12.26 10.10 -4.40
CA VAL A 61 13.49 10.57 -5.05
C VAL A 61 13.83 9.67 -6.24
N PRO A 62 13.80 10.21 -7.49
CA PRO A 62 14.16 9.44 -8.67
C PRO A 62 15.57 8.85 -8.59
N GLY A 63 15.71 7.57 -8.95
CA GLY A 63 16.99 6.89 -8.97
C GLY A 63 17.49 6.37 -7.62
N ASP A 64 16.83 6.70 -6.51
CA ASP A 64 17.28 6.29 -5.17
C ASP A 64 17.24 4.77 -4.97
N LEU A 65 18.21 4.26 -4.22
CA LEU A 65 18.47 2.85 -3.96
C LEU A 65 18.26 2.51 -2.50
N VAL A 66 17.57 1.42 -2.21
CA VAL A 66 17.39 0.94 -0.84
C VAL A 66 18.68 0.33 -0.26
N THR A 67 19.58 -0.15 -1.11
CA THR A 67 20.83 -0.81 -0.71
C THR A 67 21.98 0.16 -0.46
N THR A 68 21.97 1.31 -1.11
CA THR A 68 22.99 2.34 -1.02
C THR A 68 22.34 3.70 -1.27
N GLY A 69 23.02 4.80 -0.92
CA GLY A 69 22.46 6.14 -1.12
C GLY A 69 21.64 6.64 0.06
N ASP A 70 20.67 7.50 -0.21
CA ASP A 70 20.01 8.29 0.81
C ASP A 70 18.66 7.71 1.29
N PHE A 71 18.24 6.56 0.79
CA PHE A 71 16.91 5.99 1.11
C PHE A 71 16.69 5.85 2.62
N ILE A 72 17.61 5.26 3.34
CA ILE A 72 17.52 5.10 4.80
C ILE A 72 17.71 6.44 5.54
N PRO A 73 18.74 7.26 5.26
CA PRO A 73 18.87 8.61 5.82
C PRO A 73 17.62 9.47 5.59
N ARG A 74 17.05 9.50 4.38
CA ARG A 74 15.82 10.25 4.08
C ARG A 74 14.64 9.77 4.91
N MET A 75 14.46 8.44 5.07
CA MET A 75 13.39 7.91 5.93
C MET A 75 13.54 8.42 7.37
N HIS A 76 14.76 8.42 7.92
CA HIS A 76 15.01 9.01 9.23
C HIS A 76 14.69 10.51 9.26
N ASP A 77 15.07 11.25 8.23
CA ASP A 77 14.85 12.68 8.16
C ASP A 77 13.36 13.03 8.01
N SER A 78 12.60 12.31 7.19
CA SER A 78 11.14 12.49 7.08
C SER A 78 10.46 12.36 8.44
N TRP A 79 10.88 11.37 9.25
CA TRP A 79 10.34 11.20 10.60
C TRP A 79 10.87 12.21 11.64
N ARG A 80 12.06 12.69 11.45
CA ARG A 80 12.69 13.69 12.36
C ARG A 80 12.14 15.10 12.12
N LEU A 81 11.81 15.41 10.87
CA LEU A 81 11.37 16.74 10.43
C LEU A 81 9.85 16.89 10.44
N ALA A 82 9.11 15.79 10.56
CA ALA A 82 7.65 15.81 10.60
C ALA A 82 7.14 16.62 11.81
N ASP A 83 6.24 17.56 11.56
CA ASP A 83 5.57 18.33 12.62
C ASP A 83 4.69 17.45 13.52
N HIS A 84 4.17 16.36 12.96
CA HIS A 84 3.35 15.36 13.62
C HIS A 84 3.67 13.95 13.12
N PRO A 85 3.48 12.91 13.93
CA PRO A 85 3.73 11.55 13.50
C PRO A 85 2.77 11.14 12.37
N TYR A 86 3.22 10.23 11.51
CA TYR A 86 2.39 9.60 10.49
C TYR A 86 1.68 8.36 11.05
N ASP A 87 0.39 8.22 10.76
CA ASP A 87 -0.37 7.01 11.09
C ASP A 87 0.05 5.84 10.19
N TRP A 88 0.34 6.15 8.92
CA TRP A 88 0.75 5.19 7.91
C TRP A 88 1.99 5.65 7.15
N THR A 89 2.85 4.68 6.82
CA THR A 89 3.98 4.88 5.90
C THR A 89 3.84 3.86 4.77
N ILE A 90 3.60 4.35 3.55
CA ILE A 90 3.53 3.53 2.33
C ILE A 90 4.93 3.52 1.71
N VAL A 91 5.52 2.35 1.51
CA VAL A 91 6.92 2.23 1.08
C VAL A 91 7.02 1.49 -0.25
N LEU A 92 7.62 2.13 -1.25
CA LEU A 92 7.96 1.53 -2.54
C LEU A 92 9.45 1.73 -2.84
N GLY A 93 10.21 0.64 -2.83
CA GLY A 93 11.66 0.66 -3.09
C GLY A 93 12.14 -0.60 -3.79
N GLY A 94 13.38 -0.59 -4.30
CA GLY A 94 14.04 -1.74 -4.90
C GLY A 94 14.02 -1.79 -6.43
N THR A 95 13.18 -1.02 -7.11
CA THR A 95 13.12 -0.99 -8.59
C THR A 95 14.48 -0.62 -9.21
N ASN A 96 15.09 0.45 -8.70
CA ASN A 96 16.41 0.91 -9.17
C ASN A 96 17.51 -0.09 -8.82
N ASP A 97 17.45 -0.68 -7.62
CA ASP A 97 18.39 -1.69 -7.15
C ASP A 97 18.45 -2.90 -8.09
N LEU A 98 17.28 -3.38 -8.55
CA LEU A 98 17.18 -4.46 -9.55
C LEU A 98 17.87 -4.05 -10.85
N GLY A 99 17.63 -2.82 -11.33
CA GLY A 99 18.27 -2.27 -12.52
C GLY A 99 19.80 -2.15 -12.39
N TRP A 100 20.30 -1.85 -11.18
CA TRP A 100 21.74 -1.79 -10.86
C TRP A 100 22.34 -3.17 -10.53
N GLY A 101 21.60 -4.25 -10.70
CA GLY A 101 22.12 -5.60 -10.47
C GLY A 101 22.34 -5.97 -9.02
N ARG A 102 21.71 -5.29 -8.07
CA ARG A 102 21.78 -5.64 -6.65
C ARG A 102 21.11 -6.99 -6.39
N SER A 103 21.64 -7.74 -5.43
CA SER A 103 21.05 -9.02 -5.06
C SER A 103 19.69 -8.85 -4.36
N ALA A 104 18.79 -9.81 -4.51
CA ALA A 104 17.51 -9.80 -3.82
C ALA A 104 17.68 -9.70 -2.30
N GLU A 105 18.65 -10.45 -1.74
CA GLU A 105 18.98 -10.42 -0.31
C GLU A 105 19.32 -9.00 0.17
N SER A 106 20.22 -8.28 -0.54
CA SER A 106 20.58 -6.93 -0.15
C SER A 106 19.41 -5.93 -0.24
N ILE A 107 18.54 -6.11 -1.24
CA ILE A 107 17.32 -5.29 -1.38
C ILE A 107 16.36 -5.56 -0.21
N ILE A 108 16.11 -6.82 0.12
CA ILE A 108 15.25 -7.24 1.24
C ILE A 108 15.77 -6.68 2.57
N GLU A 109 17.07 -6.77 2.81
CA GLU A 109 17.69 -6.19 4.03
C GLU A 109 17.53 -4.67 4.09
N GLY A 110 17.72 -3.97 2.97
CA GLY A 110 17.52 -2.52 2.88
C GLY A 110 16.06 -2.13 3.14
N LEU A 111 15.10 -2.84 2.54
CA LEU A 111 13.67 -2.63 2.75
C LEU A 111 13.27 -2.87 4.21
N LYS A 112 13.73 -3.95 4.85
CA LYS A 112 13.48 -4.23 6.28
C LYS A 112 13.96 -3.09 7.17
N LYS A 113 15.17 -2.57 6.93
CA LYS A 113 15.69 -1.41 7.66
C LYS A 113 14.80 -0.18 7.46
N ALA A 114 14.32 0.07 6.23
CA ALA A 114 13.42 1.18 5.95
C ALA A 114 12.07 1.04 6.68
N TRP A 115 11.49 -0.17 6.71
CA TRP A 115 10.21 -0.42 7.41
C TRP A 115 10.35 -0.35 8.94
N ASP A 116 11.48 -0.73 9.50
CA ASP A 116 11.71 -0.71 10.94
C ASP A 116 11.67 0.71 11.52
N ILE A 117 12.01 1.73 10.74
CA ILE A 117 12.00 3.13 11.20
C ILE A 117 10.58 3.59 11.54
N PRO A 118 9.58 3.57 10.62
CA PRO A 118 8.21 3.95 10.93
C PRO A 118 7.55 3.00 11.95
N LEU A 119 7.79 1.69 11.87
CA LEU A 119 7.25 0.74 12.85
C LEU A 119 7.72 1.04 14.27
N ALA A 120 8.99 1.39 14.47
CA ALA A 120 9.52 1.78 15.78
C ALA A 120 8.95 3.11 16.29
N LYS A 121 8.34 3.92 15.43
CA LYS A 121 7.65 5.17 15.78
C LYS A 121 6.13 4.99 16.00
N GLY A 122 5.62 3.76 15.88
CA GLY A 122 4.20 3.44 16.05
C GLY A 122 3.35 3.64 14.80
N SER A 123 3.95 3.98 13.64
CA SER A 123 3.26 4.01 12.36
C SER A 123 2.96 2.59 11.86
N LYS A 124 1.87 2.45 11.12
CA LYS A 124 1.64 1.24 10.34
C LYS A 124 2.37 1.35 8.99
N VAL A 125 2.93 0.25 8.51
CA VAL A 125 3.63 0.19 7.21
C VAL A 125 2.78 -0.55 6.20
N LEU A 126 2.60 0.03 5.00
CA LEU A 126 2.09 -0.64 3.82
C LEU A 126 3.23 -0.76 2.80
N ALA A 127 3.83 -1.93 2.69
CA ALA A 127 4.89 -2.21 1.73
C ALA A 127 4.28 -2.61 0.38
N LEU A 128 4.75 -1.98 -0.70
CA LEU A 128 4.30 -2.27 -2.05
C LEU A 128 5.29 -3.21 -2.74
N THR A 129 4.78 -4.22 -3.44
CA THR A 129 5.63 -5.08 -4.29
C THR A 129 6.15 -4.31 -5.49
N ILE A 130 7.34 -4.71 -5.98
CA ILE A 130 8.00 -4.07 -7.13
C ILE A 130 7.28 -4.46 -8.41
N MET A 131 6.82 -3.47 -9.18
CA MET A 131 6.10 -3.66 -10.44
C MET A 131 6.97 -4.27 -11.54
N GLU A 132 6.33 -4.77 -12.59
CA GLU A 132 6.98 -5.13 -13.84
C GLU A 132 7.62 -3.91 -14.51
N THR A 133 8.50 -4.17 -15.44
CA THR A 133 9.01 -3.20 -16.41
C THR A 133 8.95 -3.80 -17.80
N LYS A 134 9.05 -2.97 -18.84
CA LYS A 134 9.07 -3.41 -20.25
C LYS A 134 10.13 -4.46 -20.53
N GLY A 135 11.30 -4.31 -19.90
CA GLY A 135 12.43 -5.23 -20.09
C GLY A 135 12.17 -6.60 -19.45
N ARG A 136 12.30 -7.67 -20.24
CA ARG A 136 12.21 -9.07 -19.78
C ARG A 136 13.60 -9.68 -19.64
N PHE A 137 14.32 -9.26 -18.63
CA PHE A 137 15.62 -9.86 -18.27
C PHE A 137 15.39 -10.94 -17.22
N ARG A 138 15.83 -12.17 -17.50
CA ARG A 138 15.57 -13.32 -16.65
C ARG A 138 16.07 -13.10 -15.21
N ASP A 139 17.29 -12.63 -15.05
CA ASP A 139 17.92 -12.38 -13.77
C ASP A 139 17.23 -11.27 -12.96
N ILE A 140 16.74 -10.21 -13.63
CA ILE A 140 15.93 -9.16 -12.97
C ILE A 140 14.59 -9.74 -12.55
N THR A 141 13.95 -10.55 -13.38
CA THR A 141 12.66 -11.17 -13.07
C THR A 141 12.76 -12.12 -11.88
N GLU A 142 13.80 -12.97 -11.84
CA GLU A 142 14.04 -13.90 -10.74
C GLU A 142 14.24 -13.14 -9.42
N ARG A 143 15.14 -12.14 -9.41
CA ARG A 143 15.39 -11.30 -8.22
C ARG A 143 14.16 -10.49 -7.77
N ARG A 144 13.42 -9.91 -8.72
CA ARG A 144 12.16 -9.21 -8.39
C ARG A 144 11.15 -10.13 -7.73
N ASN A 145 10.97 -11.34 -8.27
CA ASN A 145 10.05 -12.31 -7.69
C ASN A 145 10.48 -12.70 -6.27
N GLU A 146 11.77 -12.91 -6.04
CA GLU A 146 12.31 -13.21 -4.71
C GLU A 146 12.05 -12.06 -3.72
N VAL A 147 12.30 -10.82 -4.12
CA VAL A 147 12.00 -9.64 -3.29
C VAL A 147 10.50 -9.52 -3.02
N ASN A 148 9.65 -9.68 -4.03
CA ASN A 148 8.21 -9.56 -3.88
C ASN A 148 7.64 -10.67 -2.97
N GLU A 149 8.12 -11.90 -3.08
CA GLU A 149 7.75 -12.96 -2.14
C GLU A 149 8.20 -12.64 -0.71
N ALA A 150 9.40 -12.09 -0.54
CA ALA A 150 9.87 -11.69 0.79
C ALA A 150 9.01 -10.54 1.39
N ILE A 151 8.53 -9.60 0.57
CA ILE A 151 7.59 -8.55 1.01
C ILE A 151 6.28 -9.17 1.47
N LYS A 152 5.69 -10.07 0.67
CA LYS A 152 4.40 -10.71 0.96
C LYS A 152 4.44 -11.62 2.19
N ASN A 153 5.58 -12.27 2.44
CA ASN A 153 5.76 -13.19 3.55
C ASN A 153 6.41 -12.53 4.80
N TYR A 154 6.58 -11.21 4.81
CA TYR A 154 7.16 -10.54 5.97
C TYR A 154 6.09 -10.30 7.03
N GLU A 155 6.25 -10.99 8.17
CA GLU A 155 5.33 -10.92 9.31
C GLU A 155 5.92 -10.03 10.41
N LYS A 156 5.24 -8.94 10.71
CA LYS A 156 5.55 -8.05 11.84
C LYS A 156 4.28 -7.29 12.24
N GLU A 157 4.12 -6.98 13.53
CA GLU A 157 3.02 -6.17 14.02
C GLU A 157 2.97 -4.81 13.29
N ASN A 158 1.79 -4.37 12.88
CA ASN A 158 1.56 -3.14 12.11
C ASN A 158 2.21 -3.10 10.71
N PHE A 159 2.65 -4.24 10.21
CA PHE A 159 3.14 -4.36 8.85
C PHE A 159 2.08 -5.00 7.96
N TYR A 160 1.85 -4.40 6.81
CA TYR A 160 0.93 -4.83 5.76
C TYR A 160 1.64 -4.78 4.43
N HIS A 161 1.21 -5.58 3.48
CA HIS A 161 1.70 -5.52 2.11
C HIS A 161 0.56 -5.32 1.12
N PHE A 162 0.89 -4.81 -0.07
CA PHE A 162 -0.02 -4.71 -1.19
C PHE A 162 0.69 -5.16 -2.47
N ASP A 163 0.09 -6.11 -3.20
CA ASP A 163 0.68 -6.69 -4.39
C ASP A 163 0.47 -5.80 -5.63
N LEU A 164 1.20 -4.68 -5.66
CA LEU A 164 1.16 -3.72 -6.76
C LEU A 164 1.61 -4.34 -8.09
N PHE A 165 2.52 -5.34 -8.05
CA PHE A 165 2.95 -6.11 -9.20
C PHE A 165 1.77 -6.80 -9.91
N LYS A 166 0.87 -7.41 -9.14
CA LYS A 166 -0.32 -8.08 -9.66
C LYS A 166 -1.35 -7.07 -10.18
N GLU A 167 -1.52 -5.96 -9.46
CA GLU A 167 -2.59 -4.99 -9.74
C GLU A 167 -2.32 -4.09 -10.95
N ILE A 168 -1.04 -3.81 -11.28
CA ILE A 168 -0.65 -2.99 -12.43
C ILE A 168 0.41 -3.75 -13.26
N PRO A 169 0.02 -4.85 -13.93
CA PRO A 169 0.95 -5.64 -14.72
C PRO A 169 1.31 -4.90 -16.02
N TYR A 170 2.57 -5.00 -16.43
CA TYR A 170 3.01 -4.46 -17.73
C TYR A 170 2.70 -5.42 -18.88
N HIS A 171 3.07 -6.70 -18.71
CA HIS A 171 3.11 -7.64 -19.82
C HIS A 171 1.76 -8.29 -20.14
N SER A 172 0.91 -8.52 -19.14
CA SER A 172 -0.43 -9.10 -19.32
C SER A 172 -1.52 -8.05 -19.59
N MET A 173 -1.20 -6.76 -19.41
CA MET A 173 -2.13 -5.67 -19.69
C MET A 173 -2.39 -5.56 -21.20
N PRO A 174 -3.66 -5.35 -21.64
CA PRO A 174 -3.98 -5.08 -23.05
C PRO A 174 -3.16 -3.91 -23.61
N PRO A 175 -2.78 -3.93 -24.91
CA PRO A 175 -1.93 -2.89 -25.49
C PRO A 175 -2.47 -1.46 -25.35
N GLU A 176 -3.79 -1.28 -25.50
CA GLU A 176 -4.48 0.00 -25.33
C GLU A 176 -4.38 0.53 -23.88
N ASP A 177 -4.60 -0.33 -22.91
CA ASP A 177 -4.50 0.04 -21.49
C ASP A 177 -3.05 0.32 -21.11
N ARG A 178 -2.12 -0.49 -21.60
CA ARG A 178 -0.69 -0.25 -21.39
C ARG A 178 -0.26 1.10 -21.98
N ALA A 179 -0.72 1.47 -23.18
CA ALA A 179 -0.45 2.77 -23.78
C ALA A 179 -1.07 3.94 -23.00
N LYS A 180 -2.17 3.69 -22.27
CA LYS A 180 -2.84 4.66 -21.43
C LYS A 180 -2.16 4.87 -20.07
N TYR A 181 -1.68 3.79 -19.46
CA TYR A 181 -1.21 3.82 -18.07
C TYR A 181 0.30 3.88 -17.93
N TRP A 182 1.05 3.27 -18.86
CA TRP A 182 2.50 3.19 -18.79
C TRP A 182 3.17 4.24 -19.66
N ASP A 183 4.24 4.84 -19.14
CA ASP A 183 5.11 5.70 -19.93
C ASP A 183 5.83 4.88 -21.02
N PRO A 184 6.17 5.47 -22.20
CA PRO A 184 6.92 4.78 -23.26
C PRO A 184 8.27 4.20 -22.83
N ASP A 185 8.87 4.70 -21.75
CA ASP A 185 10.10 4.16 -21.19
C ASP A 185 9.91 2.75 -20.59
N GLY A 186 8.66 2.40 -20.26
CA GLY A 186 8.28 1.10 -19.76
C GLY A 186 8.75 0.79 -18.34
N VAL A 187 9.02 1.84 -17.55
CA VAL A 187 9.38 1.78 -16.13
C VAL A 187 8.40 2.63 -15.31
N HIS A 188 8.07 3.80 -15.82
CA HIS A 188 7.23 4.79 -15.17
C HIS A 188 5.79 4.74 -15.68
N LEU A 189 4.93 5.49 -15.01
CA LEU A 189 3.51 5.60 -15.37
C LEU A 189 3.22 6.99 -15.95
N GLN A 190 2.15 7.06 -16.74
CA GLN A 190 1.52 8.33 -17.12
C GLN A 190 0.56 8.79 -16.00
N THR A 191 0.01 10.00 -16.09
CA THR A 191 -0.98 10.53 -15.12
C THR A 191 -2.09 9.50 -14.83
N ALA A 192 -2.74 8.94 -15.86
CA ALA A 192 -3.79 7.94 -15.68
C ALA A 192 -3.29 6.65 -14.97
N GLY A 193 -2.01 6.32 -15.12
CA GLY A 193 -1.39 5.18 -14.44
C GLY A 193 -1.12 5.47 -12.96
N TYR A 194 -0.71 6.69 -12.63
CA TYR A 194 -0.57 7.11 -11.23
C TYR A 194 -1.93 7.24 -10.53
N ASP A 195 -2.97 7.70 -11.23
CA ASP A 195 -4.34 7.67 -10.73
C ASP A 195 -4.79 6.24 -10.44
N LEU A 196 -4.56 5.30 -11.36
CA LEU A 196 -4.86 3.89 -11.16
C LEU A 196 -4.10 3.32 -9.95
N MET A 197 -2.81 3.66 -9.81
CA MET A 197 -1.99 3.25 -8.68
C MET A 197 -2.57 3.77 -7.35
N GLY A 198 -2.93 5.04 -7.29
CA GLY A 198 -3.55 5.66 -6.12
C GLY A 198 -4.90 5.05 -5.78
N GLU A 199 -5.73 4.75 -6.78
CA GLU A 199 -7.00 4.06 -6.60
C GLU A 199 -6.82 2.67 -5.99
N LYS A 200 -5.93 1.85 -6.53
CA LYS A 200 -5.67 0.50 -6.06
C LYS A 200 -5.09 0.46 -4.65
N ILE A 201 -4.11 1.31 -4.35
CA ILE A 201 -3.54 1.42 -3.00
C ILE A 201 -4.59 1.96 -2.02
N GLY A 202 -5.39 2.95 -2.45
CA GLY A 202 -6.49 3.52 -1.67
C GLY A 202 -7.53 2.48 -1.29
N ASP A 203 -7.96 1.65 -2.24
CA ASP A 203 -8.92 0.57 -1.99
C ASP A 203 -8.36 -0.46 -0.99
N ALA A 204 -7.07 -0.80 -1.07
CA ALA A 204 -6.42 -1.69 -0.12
C ALA A 204 -6.39 -1.06 1.29
N LEU A 205 -5.99 0.20 1.39
CA LEU A 205 -5.90 0.89 2.68
C LEU A 205 -7.29 1.10 3.32
N VAL A 206 -8.31 1.44 2.52
CA VAL A 206 -9.71 1.53 2.97
C VAL A 206 -10.18 0.22 3.60
N ARG A 207 -9.86 -0.92 2.99
CA ARG A 207 -10.21 -2.24 3.54
C ARG A 207 -9.56 -2.47 4.91
N ILE A 208 -8.26 -2.19 5.04
CA ILE A 208 -7.53 -2.34 6.30
C ILE A 208 -8.10 -1.40 7.37
N LEU A 209 -8.39 -0.15 7.04
CA LEU A 209 -8.97 0.82 7.97
C LEU A 209 -10.35 0.38 8.47
N ARG A 210 -11.21 -0.12 7.60
CA ARG A 210 -12.53 -0.65 7.98
C ARG A 210 -12.45 -1.85 8.92
N LEU A 211 -11.49 -2.76 8.69
CA LEU A 211 -11.26 -3.89 9.56
C LEU A 211 -10.79 -3.44 10.95
N ALA A 212 -9.89 -2.46 11.03
CA ALA A 212 -9.42 -1.91 12.30
C ALA A 212 -10.57 -1.24 13.07
N GLU A 213 -11.41 -0.41 12.42
CA GLU A 213 -12.57 0.22 13.05
C GLU A 213 -13.60 -0.82 13.57
N ALA A 214 -13.78 -1.92 12.85
CA ALA A 214 -14.66 -3.01 13.28
C ALA A 214 -14.13 -3.74 14.51
N GLN A 215 -12.82 -3.87 14.66
CA GLN A 215 -12.18 -4.46 15.83
C GLN A 215 -12.26 -3.55 17.08
N ASP A 216 -11.98 -2.25 16.92
CA ASP A 216 -11.98 -1.27 18.01
C ASP A 216 -13.38 -1.04 18.61
N THR A 217 -14.42 -1.14 17.79
CA THR A 217 -15.80 -0.93 18.26
C THR A 217 -16.38 -2.12 19.05
N GLY A 218 -15.62 -3.20 19.23
CA GLY A 218 -16.09 -4.40 19.92
C GLY A 218 -17.28 -5.07 19.21
N ILE A 219 -17.59 -4.62 18.00
CA ILE A 219 -18.67 -5.11 17.17
C ILE A 219 -18.14 -6.28 16.36
N SER A 220 -17.79 -7.34 17.06
CA SER A 220 -17.66 -8.68 16.48
C SER A 220 -18.97 -9.20 15.88
N SER A 221 -20.00 -8.34 15.83
CA SER A 221 -21.33 -8.61 15.27
C SER A 221 -21.96 -7.38 14.62
N VAL A 222 -21.20 -6.48 14.02
CA VAL A 222 -21.82 -5.53 13.09
C VAL A 222 -22.32 -6.35 11.94
N VAL A 223 -23.61 -6.28 11.77
CA VAL A 223 -24.34 -6.67 10.58
C VAL A 223 -23.74 -5.92 9.39
N LEU A 224 -22.58 -6.40 8.93
CA LEU A 224 -22.15 -6.10 7.59
C LEU A 224 -23.27 -6.57 6.69
N ASP A 225 -23.75 -5.70 5.81
CA ASP A 225 -24.63 -6.10 4.72
C ASP A 225 -24.07 -7.44 4.17
N PRO A 226 -24.90 -8.48 3.97
CA PRO A 226 -24.44 -9.77 3.48
C PRO A 226 -23.55 -9.69 2.24
N LYS A 227 -23.65 -8.61 1.47
CA LYS A 227 -22.81 -8.30 0.31
C LYS A 227 -21.41 -7.81 0.71
N GLN A 228 -21.31 -6.98 1.77
CA GLN A 228 -20.02 -6.50 2.33
C GLN A 228 -19.29 -7.60 3.08
N ARG A 229 -20.04 -8.46 3.79
CA ARG A 229 -19.50 -9.63 4.47
C ARG A 229 -18.92 -10.65 3.49
N ARG A 230 -19.63 -10.94 2.39
CA ARG A 230 -19.11 -11.77 1.30
C ARG A 230 -17.86 -11.18 0.65
N GLN A 231 -17.82 -9.88 0.40
CA GLN A 231 -16.64 -9.21 -0.17
C GLN A 231 -15.42 -9.28 0.74
N ILE A 232 -15.59 -9.26 2.06
CA ILE A 232 -14.51 -9.40 3.04
C ILE A 232 -14.13 -10.88 3.20
N GLU A 233 -15.11 -11.79 3.23
CA GLU A 233 -14.89 -13.24 3.25
C GLU A 233 -14.23 -13.71 1.95
N ASP A 234 -14.64 -13.19 0.79
CA ASP A 234 -14.04 -13.50 -0.51
C ASP A 234 -12.59 -12.97 -0.59
N LEU A 235 -12.27 -11.85 0.02
CA LEU A 235 -10.90 -11.30 0.11
C LEU A 235 -9.98 -12.14 1.01
N ILE A 236 -10.50 -12.60 2.15
CA ILE A 236 -9.79 -13.52 3.04
C ILE A 236 -9.65 -14.90 2.37
N CYS A 237 -10.66 -15.31 1.60
CA CYS A 237 -10.66 -16.57 0.86
C CYS A 237 -9.84 -16.52 -0.44
N GLU A 238 -9.66 -15.37 -1.10
CA GLU A 238 -8.80 -15.28 -2.29
C GLU A 238 -7.31 -15.50 -1.97
N GLU A 239 -6.87 -15.20 -0.75
CA GLU A 239 -5.53 -15.58 -0.27
C GLU A 239 -5.42 -17.06 0.12
N GLU A 240 -6.55 -17.72 0.44
CA GLU A 240 -6.60 -19.14 0.84
C GLU A 240 -7.07 -20.08 -0.29
N MET A 241 -7.64 -19.55 -1.38
CA MET A 241 -8.06 -20.38 -2.52
C MET A 241 -6.90 -20.61 -3.48
N GLY A 242 -6.18 -21.70 -3.27
CA GLY A 242 -5.43 -22.35 -4.35
C GLY A 242 -6.36 -22.59 -5.56
N ASP A 243 -5.84 -22.53 -6.77
CA ASP A 243 -6.58 -22.80 -8.00
C ASP A 243 -7.39 -24.11 -7.85
N PRO A 244 -8.74 -24.10 -7.95
CA PRO A 244 -9.56 -25.31 -7.82
C PRO A 244 -9.14 -26.43 -8.78
N ARG A 245 -8.43 -26.12 -9.87
CA ARG A 245 -7.82 -27.06 -10.80
C ARG A 245 -6.68 -27.86 -10.19
N LEU A 246 -6.08 -27.40 -9.08
CA LEU A 246 -5.03 -28.12 -8.35
C LEU A 246 -5.58 -29.17 -7.39
N LEU A 247 -6.87 -29.16 -7.06
CA LEU A 247 -7.52 -30.21 -6.26
C LEU A 247 -7.36 -31.61 -6.89
N SER A 248 -7.31 -31.70 -8.21
CA SER A 248 -7.04 -32.94 -8.94
C SER A 248 -5.60 -33.46 -8.79
N GLN A 249 -4.70 -32.64 -8.24
CA GLN A 249 -3.29 -32.98 -7.99
C GLN A 249 -2.98 -33.33 -6.53
N GLY A 250 -4.02 -33.51 -5.70
CA GLY A 250 -3.87 -34.00 -4.33
C GLY A 250 -3.69 -32.90 -3.27
N TYR A 251 -3.96 -31.63 -3.59
CA TYR A 251 -3.98 -30.56 -2.61
C TYR A 251 -5.32 -30.49 -1.89
N ILE A 252 -5.30 -30.40 -0.56
CA ILE A 252 -6.49 -30.22 0.28
C ILE A 252 -6.55 -28.74 0.67
N VAL A 253 -7.62 -28.06 0.28
CA VAL A 253 -7.91 -26.68 0.74
C VAL A 253 -8.75 -26.79 2.01
N VAL A 254 -8.18 -26.43 3.15
CA VAL A 254 -8.87 -26.39 4.45
C VAL A 254 -9.20 -24.93 4.74
N ARG A 255 -10.48 -24.60 4.92
CA ARG A 255 -10.89 -23.26 5.34
C ARG A 255 -10.63 -23.10 6.83
N LYS A 256 -10.12 -21.93 7.24
CA LYS A 256 -9.80 -21.64 8.65
C LYS A 256 -10.97 -21.93 9.61
N LYS A 257 -12.21 -21.71 9.16
CA LYS A 257 -13.43 -22.03 9.93
C LYS A 257 -13.70 -23.53 10.10
N ASP A 258 -13.00 -24.37 9.39
CA ASP A 258 -13.15 -25.85 9.44
C ASP A 258 -12.03 -26.46 10.32
N LEU A 259 -11.21 -25.61 10.98
CA LEU A 259 -10.13 -25.98 11.90
C LEU A 259 -10.49 -25.79 13.39
N ASP A 260 -11.61 -25.16 13.69
CA ASP A 260 -12.25 -25.04 15.02
C ASP A 260 -13.34 -26.13 15.15
#